data_34a2b531cc791615ada10dd292b4784e
#
_entry.id   34a2b531cc791615ada10dd292b4784e
#
_cell.length_a   1.000
_cell.length_b   1.000
_cell.length_c   1.000
_cell.angle_alpha   90.00
_cell.angle_beta   90.00
_cell.angle_gamma   90.00
#
_symmetry.space_group_name_H-M   'P 1'
#
loop_
_entity.id
_entity.type
_entity.pdbx_description
1 polymer ?
#
loop_
_entity_poly.entity_id
_entity_poly.type
_entity_poly.pdbx_seq_one_letter_code
_entity_poly.pdbx_strand_id
1 'polypeptide(L)'
;MDVQRDCDVIEDILRIYGYNNVEIPTTLKSCLTTKGEYDKSNKLQNLVAEQLVGCGFNEILNNSLTRAAYYDNLESYPSKNLVMLLNPLSADLNAMRQTLLFGGLESISHNANRKNADLKFFEFGNCYHFNEEKKNPEKVLAAYSEDYHLGLWVTGKRVTNSWAHPDENSSVYELKAYVENVFARLGLHMHDLVVGMGVRPQTLAMLQTPLDDR
;
A
#
# COMPACT_ATOMS: atom_id res chain seq x y z
N MET A 1 -19.42 -18.92 -28.38
CA MET A 1 -18.46 -20.02 -28.68
C MET A 1 -17.48 -20.00 -27.52
N ASP A 2 -17.46 -21.04 -26.71
CA ASP A 2 -16.73 -21.01 -25.42
C ASP A 2 -15.25 -21.37 -25.57
N VAL A 3 -14.88 -22.03 -26.67
CA VAL A 3 -13.49 -22.41 -26.97
C VAL A 3 -12.91 -21.38 -27.93
N GLN A 4 -12.01 -20.51 -27.45
CA GLN A 4 -11.42 -19.43 -28.24
C GLN A 4 -9.89 -19.41 -28.21
N ARG A 5 -9.25 -20.11 -27.28
CA ARG A 5 -7.81 -20.12 -27.06
C ARG A 5 -7.25 -21.55 -27.07
N ASP A 6 -5.98 -21.67 -27.38
CA ASP A 6 -5.28 -22.95 -27.38
C ASP A 6 -5.39 -23.69 -26.03
N CYS A 7 -5.39 -22.93 -24.92
CA CYS A 7 -5.55 -23.51 -23.58
C CYS A 7 -6.91 -24.18 -23.37
N ASP A 8 -7.97 -23.68 -24.00
CA ASP A 8 -9.32 -24.26 -23.89
C ASP A 8 -9.37 -25.62 -24.59
N VAL A 9 -8.71 -25.74 -25.75
CA VAL A 9 -8.56 -27.02 -26.49
C VAL A 9 -7.69 -28.00 -25.71
N ILE A 10 -6.59 -27.53 -25.13
CA ILE A 10 -5.69 -28.36 -24.33
C ILE A 10 -6.43 -28.88 -23.08
N GLU A 11 -7.27 -28.10 -22.45
CA GLU A 11 -8.08 -28.53 -21.31
C GLU A 11 -8.98 -29.72 -21.69
N ASP A 12 -9.70 -29.62 -22.81
CA ASP A 12 -10.59 -30.68 -23.27
C ASP A 12 -9.81 -31.95 -23.64
N ILE A 13 -8.64 -31.84 -24.28
CA ILE A 13 -7.76 -32.98 -24.57
C ILE A 13 -7.29 -33.62 -23.26
N LEU A 14 -6.89 -32.84 -22.26
CA LEU A 14 -6.41 -33.34 -20.97
C LEU A 14 -7.51 -34.10 -20.21
N ARG A 15 -8.77 -33.66 -20.34
CA ARG A 15 -9.90 -34.38 -19.75
C ARG A 15 -10.06 -35.79 -20.29
N ILE A 16 -9.84 -35.97 -21.59
CA ILE A 16 -9.92 -37.30 -22.24
C ILE A 16 -8.66 -38.12 -22.00
N TYR A 17 -7.49 -37.50 -22.12
CA TYR A 17 -6.19 -38.14 -21.91
C TYR A 17 -5.99 -38.55 -20.44
N GLY A 18 -6.54 -37.77 -19.51
CA GLY A 18 -6.40 -37.93 -18.07
C GLY A 18 -5.21 -37.14 -17.51
N TYR A 19 -5.48 -36.24 -16.57
CA TYR A 19 -4.48 -35.41 -15.95
C TYR A 19 -3.34 -36.17 -15.27
N ASN A 20 -3.62 -37.37 -14.74
CA ASN A 20 -2.62 -38.25 -14.10
C ASN A 20 -1.64 -38.90 -15.08
N ASN A 21 -1.95 -38.86 -16.37
CA ASN A 21 -1.08 -39.43 -17.41
C ASN A 21 -0.05 -38.41 -17.93
N VAL A 22 -0.13 -37.16 -17.48
CA VAL A 22 0.84 -36.13 -17.84
C VAL A 22 2.12 -36.35 -17.03
N GLU A 23 3.23 -36.58 -17.72
CA GLU A 23 4.53 -36.72 -17.09
C GLU A 23 4.95 -35.36 -16.45
N ILE A 24 5.27 -35.41 -15.15
CA ILE A 24 5.84 -34.27 -14.45
C ILE A 24 7.35 -34.26 -14.67
N PRO A 25 7.92 -33.30 -15.38
CA PRO A 25 9.36 -33.27 -15.62
C PRO A 25 10.10 -33.07 -14.28
N THR A 26 11.16 -33.83 -14.08
CA THR A 26 12.04 -33.75 -12.91
C THR A 26 12.94 -32.51 -12.94
N THR A 27 13.04 -31.87 -14.09
CA THR A 27 13.89 -30.69 -14.30
C THR A 27 13.13 -29.57 -15.01
N LEU A 28 13.21 -28.35 -14.48
CA LEU A 28 12.72 -27.15 -15.13
C LEU A 28 13.88 -26.45 -15.86
N LYS A 29 13.76 -26.31 -17.18
CA LYS A 29 14.69 -25.48 -17.96
C LYS A 29 14.13 -24.07 -18.06
N SER A 30 14.75 -23.12 -17.39
CA SER A 30 14.39 -21.71 -17.51
C SER A 30 15.61 -20.84 -17.76
N CYS A 31 15.42 -19.72 -18.46
CA CYS A 31 16.45 -18.72 -18.66
C CYS A 31 16.32 -17.67 -17.53
N LEU A 32 17.27 -17.65 -16.61
CA LEU A 32 17.26 -16.73 -15.45
C LEU A 32 17.96 -15.38 -15.71
N THR A 33 18.33 -15.11 -16.96
CA THR A 33 19.16 -13.95 -17.32
C THR A 33 18.38 -12.68 -17.67
N THR A 34 17.05 -12.73 -17.77
CA THR A 34 16.23 -11.56 -18.10
C THR A 34 15.99 -10.71 -16.84
N LYS A 35 16.59 -9.53 -16.80
CA LYS A 35 16.29 -8.50 -15.80
C LYS A 35 15.19 -7.59 -16.37
N GLY A 36 13.96 -7.75 -15.86
CA GLY A 36 12.82 -6.91 -16.23
C GLY A 36 12.78 -5.59 -15.43
N GLU A 37 11.91 -4.68 -15.83
CA GLU A 37 11.64 -3.45 -15.05
C GLU A 37 11.08 -3.79 -13.66
N TYR A 38 10.28 -4.85 -13.55
CA TYR A 38 9.78 -5.36 -12.27
C TYR A 38 10.89 -5.75 -11.28
N ASP A 39 12.01 -6.28 -11.78
CA ASP A 39 13.15 -6.64 -10.90
C ASP A 39 13.77 -5.41 -10.23
N LYS A 40 13.77 -4.27 -10.91
CA LYS A 40 14.25 -3.01 -10.35
C LYS A 40 13.30 -2.48 -9.28
N SER A 41 12.00 -2.51 -9.55
CA SER A 41 10.96 -2.09 -8.62
C SER A 41 10.97 -2.96 -7.37
N ASN A 42 11.01 -4.29 -7.53
CA ASN A 42 11.08 -5.23 -6.41
C ASN A 42 12.36 -5.06 -5.57
N LYS A 43 13.51 -4.81 -6.20
CA LYS A 43 14.76 -4.53 -5.48
C LYS A 43 14.67 -3.27 -4.66
N LEU A 44 14.07 -2.20 -5.21
CA LEU A 44 13.87 -0.94 -4.51
C LEU A 44 12.94 -1.12 -3.30
N GLN A 45 11.82 -1.80 -3.52
CA GLN A 45 10.86 -2.12 -2.46
C GLN A 45 11.52 -2.94 -1.35
N ASN A 46 12.25 -4.01 -1.69
CA ASN A 46 12.93 -4.85 -0.71
C ASN A 46 14.00 -4.07 0.06
N LEU A 47 14.76 -3.19 -0.60
CA LEU A 47 15.77 -2.35 0.04
C LEU A 47 15.16 -1.45 1.13
N VAL A 48 14.00 -0.86 0.87
CA VAL A 48 13.27 -0.01 1.82
C VAL A 48 12.62 -0.87 2.90
N ALA A 49 12.01 -1.99 2.53
CA ALA A 49 11.37 -2.92 3.48
C ALA A 49 12.38 -3.47 4.50
N GLU A 50 13.53 -3.95 4.05
CA GLU A 50 14.60 -4.45 4.92
C GLU A 50 15.05 -3.39 5.95
N GLN A 51 15.17 -2.14 5.53
CA GLN A 51 15.52 -1.06 6.44
C GLN A 51 14.42 -0.79 7.47
N LEU A 52 13.16 -0.73 7.04
CA LEU A 52 12.03 -0.49 7.94
C LEU A 52 11.87 -1.64 8.93
N VAL A 53 11.99 -2.89 8.48
CA VAL A 53 11.98 -4.08 9.36
C VAL A 53 13.13 -4.01 10.36
N GLY A 54 14.33 -3.62 9.92
CA GLY A 54 15.48 -3.38 10.80
C GLY A 54 15.25 -2.29 11.85
N CYS A 55 14.34 -1.34 11.60
CA CYS A 55 13.90 -0.31 12.55
C CYS A 55 12.70 -0.75 13.43
N GLY A 56 12.25 -2.01 13.31
CA GLY A 56 11.16 -2.58 14.10
C GLY A 56 9.76 -2.35 13.53
N PHE A 57 9.65 -2.00 12.25
CA PHE A 57 8.37 -1.94 11.57
C PHE A 57 7.91 -3.33 11.13
N ASN A 58 6.59 -3.53 11.13
CA ASN A 58 5.93 -4.68 10.54
C ASN A 58 5.22 -4.27 9.25
N GLU A 59 5.39 -5.06 8.21
CA GLU A 59 4.64 -4.88 6.98
C GLU A 59 3.19 -5.28 7.16
N ILE A 60 2.28 -4.45 6.68
CA ILE A 60 0.85 -4.75 6.62
C ILE A 60 0.38 -4.71 5.17
N LEU A 61 -0.68 -5.44 4.89
CA LEU A 61 -1.32 -5.47 3.59
C LEU A 61 -2.83 -5.31 3.77
N ASN A 62 -3.35 -4.16 3.40
CA ASN A 62 -4.77 -3.86 3.47
C ASN A 62 -5.44 -3.99 2.10
N ASN A 63 -6.77 -4.16 2.11
CA ASN A 63 -7.54 -4.22 0.88
C ASN A 63 -7.46 -2.88 0.11
N SER A 64 -7.38 -2.96 -1.22
CA SER A 64 -7.50 -1.78 -2.09
C SER A 64 -8.93 -1.22 -2.13
N LEU A 65 -9.92 -2.02 -1.74
CA LEU A 65 -11.30 -1.58 -1.58
C LEU A 65 -11.52 -1.01 -0.18
N THR A 66 -12.27 0.08 -0.11
CA THR A 66 -12.53 0.84 1.12
C THR A 66 -13.94 1.41 1.13
N ARG A 67 -14.33 2.01 2.23
CA ARG A 67 -15.61 2.74 2.38
C ARG A 67 -15.51 4.11 1.73
N ALA A 68 -16.40 4.43 0.81
CA ALA A 68 -16.50 5.76 0.25
C ALA A 68 -16.75 6.84 1.33
N ALA A 69 -17.50 6.49 2.38
CA ALA A 69 -17.83 7.38 3.49
C ALA A 69 -16.60 7.93 4.25
N TYR A 70 -15.43 7.30 4.18
CA TYR A 70 -14.20 7.84 4.75
C TYR A 70 -13.75 9.13 4.09
N TYR A 71 -14.18 9.38 2.86
CA TYR A 71 -13.79 10.54 2.05
C TYR A 71 -14.82 11.66 2.07
N ASP A 72 -15.93 11.49 2.81
CA ASP A 72 -16.94 12.52 2.96
C ASP A 72 -16.34 13.73 3.70
N ASN A 73 -16.48 14.91 3.11
CA ASN A 73 -16.00 16.19 3.64
C ASN A 73 -14.47 16.30 3.79
N LEU A 74 -13.68 15.48 3.14
CA LEU A 74 -12.23 15.62 3.12
C LEU A 74 -11.77 16.53 1.97
N GLU A 75 -11.07 17.61 2.30
CA GLU A 75 -10.49 18.53 1.30
C GLU A 75 -9.28 17.90 0.59
N SER A 76 -8.45 17.15 1.34
CA SER A 76 -7.21 16.55 0.81
C SER A 76 -7.46 15.36 -0.12
N TYR A 77 -8.57 14.65 0.10
CA TYR A 77 -8.98 13.48 -0.68
C TYR A 77 -10.46 13.60 -1.03
N PRO A 78 -10.80 14.47 -1.99
CA PRO A 78 -12.20 14.74 -2.29
C PRO A 78 -12.93 13.53 -2.85
N SER A 79 -14.15 13.30 -2.38
CA SER A 79 -15.00 12.17 -2.81
C SER A 79 -15.29 12.14 -4.30
N LYS A 80 -15.26 13.30 -4.98
CA LYS A 80 -15.41 13.40 -6.45
C LYS A 80 -14.30 12.68 -7.23
N ASN A 81 -13.14 12.47 -6.62
CA ASN A 81 -12.01 11.77 -7.22
C ASN A 81 -11.97 10.26 -6.89
N LEU A 82 -13.01 9.75 -6.20
CA LEU A 82 -13.11 8.33 -5.90
C LEU A 82 -13.42 7.49 -7.13
N VAL A 83 -12.77 6.35 -7.22
CA VAL A 83 -13.14 5.27 -8.13
C VAL A 83 -14.21 4.43 -7.44
N MET A 84 -15.46 4.63 -7.83
CA MET A 84 -16.61 3.89 -7.28
C MET A 84 -16.80 2.57 -8.00
N LEU A 85 -17.14 1.52 -7.26
CA LEU A 85 -17.49 0.22 -7.83
C LEU A 85 -18.93 0.24 -8.33
N LEU A 86 -19.16 -0.33 -9.51
CA LEU A 86 -20.52 -0.45 -10.08
C LEU A 86 -21.38 -1.43 -9.30
N ASN A 87 -20.80 -2.57 -8.91
CA ASN A 87 -21.48 -3.64 -8.16
C ASN A 87 -20.62 -4.05 -6.94
N PRO A 88 -20.63 -3.26 -5.85
CA PRO A 88 -19.86 -3.59 -4.67
C PRO A 88 -20.43 -4.82 -3.94
N LEU A 89 -19.56 -5.67 -3.39
CA LEU A 89 -19.95 -6.82 -2.58
C LEU A 89 -20.58 -6.40 -1.25
N SER A 90 -20.22 -5.23 -0.73
CA SER A 90 -20.79 -4.65 0.50
C SER A 90 -20.69 -3.13 0.46
N ALA A 91 -21.47 -2.45 1.32
CA ALA A 91 -21.37 -1.00 1.50
C ALA A 91 -20.00 -0.56 2.05
N ASP A 92 -19.30 -1.48 2.73
CA ASP A 92 -17.99 -1.21 3.33
C ASP A 92 -16.83 -1.35 2.34
N LEU A 93 -17.08 -1.88 1.13
CA LEU A 93 -16.09 -2.13 0.09
C LEU A 93 -16.62 -1.60 -1.26
N ASN A 94 -17.06 -0.35 -1.28
CA ASN A 94 -17.76 0.24 -2.41
C ASN A 94 -16.92 1.22 -3.25
N ALA A 95 -15.69 1.50 -2.83
CA ALA A 95 -14.78 2.38 -3.55
C ALA A 95 -13.34 1.87 -3.49
N MET A 96 -12.51 2.30 -4.44
CA MET A 96 -11.06 2.07 -4.38
C MET A 96 -10.38 3.20 -3.59
N ARG A 97 -9.37 2.83 -2.80
CA ARG A 97 -8.66 3.78 -1.91
C ARG A 97 -7.88 4.85 -2.68
N GLN A 98 -8.02 6.11 -2.28
CA GLN A 98 -7.17 7.23 -2.73
C GLN A 98 -5.88 7.35 -1.90
N THR A 99 -5.84 6.73 -0.73
CA THR A 99 -4.71 6.78 0.21
C THR A 99 -4.62 5.50 1.01
N LEU A 100 -3.44 5.15 1.47
CA LEU A 100 -3.19 4.02 2.38
C LEU A 100 -3.62 4.33 3.83
N LEU A 101 -3.92 5.61 4.13
CA LEU A 101 -4.15 6.11 5.49
C LEU A 101 -5.22 5.31 6.23
N PHE A 102 -6.39 5.13 5.63
CA PHE A 102 -7.54 4.52 6.32
C PHE A 102 -7.32 3.04 6.62
N GLY A 103 -6.74 2.28 5.68
CA GLY A 103 -6.40 0.87 5.92
C GLY A 103 -5.40 0.71 7.07
N GLY A 104 -4.38 1.58 7.13
CA GLY A 104 -3.44 1.61 8.25
C GLY A 104 -4.11 1.95 9.59
N LEU A 105 -5.02 2.92 9.61
CA LEU A 105 -5.78 3.28 10.81
C LEU A 105 -6.73 2.14 11.27
N GLU A 106 -7.35 1.43 10.35
CA GLU A 106 -8.15 0.24 10.67
C GLU A 106 -7.28 -0.86 11.31
N SER A 107 -6.08 -1.10 10.76
CA SER A 107 -5.12 -2.05 11.31
C SER A 107 -4.64 -1.65 12.71
N ILE A 108 -4.39 -0.36 12.95
CA ILE A 108 -4.04 0.18 14.26
C ILE A 108 -5.20 -0.03 15.25
N SER A 109 -6.42 0.35 14.88
CA SER A 109 -7.62 0.18 15.71
C SER A 109 -7.84 -1.29 16.07
N HIS A 110 -7.68 -2.19 15.10
CA HIS A 110 -7.79 -3.63 15.33
C HIS A 110 -6.79 -4.14 16.37
N ASN A 111 -5.55 -3.68 16.33
CA ASN A 111 -4.51 -4.08 17.28
C ASN A 111 -4.69 -3.41 18.65
N ALA A 112 -5.04 -2.12 18.68
CA ALA A 112 -5.31 -1.39 19.92
C ALA A 112 -6.43 -2.04 20.74
N ASN A 113 -7.51 -2.49 20.08
CA ASN A 113 -8.61 -3.23 20.70
C ASN A 113 -8.16 -4.59 21.29
N ARG A 114 -6.97 -5.08 20.92
CA ARG A 114 -6.31 -6.29 21.45
C ARG A 114 -5.19 -5.99 22.44
N LYS A 115 -5.13 -4.75 22.93
CA LYS A 115 -4.11 -4.25 23.88
C LYS A 115 -2.69 -4.16 23.29
N ASN A 116 -2.57 -4.09 21.97
CA ASN A 116 -1.33 -3.84 21.25
C ASN A 116 -1.37 -2.41 20.71
N ALA A 117 -0.92 -1.43 21.48
CA ALA A 117 -0.97 -0.01 21.12
C ALA A 117 0.35 0.52 20.56
N ASP A 118 1.47 -0.11 20.90
CA ASP A 118 2.82 0.32 20.52
C ASP A 118 3.19 -0.32 19.18
N LEU A 119 2.88 0.36 18.08
CA LEU A 119 2.94 -0.22 16.75
C LEU A 119 3.80 0.63 15.82
N LYS A 120 4.55 -0.05 14.96
CA LYS A 120 5.23 0.52 13.81
C LYS A 120 4.84 -0.31 12.59
N PHE A 121 4.07 0.29 11.69
CA PHE A 121 3.57 -0.37 10.49
C PHE A 121 4.03 0.34 9.23
N PHE A 122 4.25 -0.43 8.17
CA PHE A 122 4.41 0.10 6.82
C PHE A 122 3.62 -0.75 5.82
N GLU A 123 3.21 -0.12 4.73
CA GLU A 123 2.51 -0.77 3.61
C GLU A 123 2.98 -0.17 2.30
N PHE A 124 3.30 -1.04 1.35
CA PHE A 124 3.38 -0.67 -0.05
C PHE A 124 2.07 -0.99 -0.73
N GLY A 125 1.52 -0.04 -1.47
CA GLY A 125 0.25 -0.28 -2.14
C GLY A 125 -0.14 0.79 -3.14
N ASN A 126 -1.02 0.40 -4.06
CA ASN A 126 -1.57 1.29 -5.05
C ASN A 126 -2.70 2.14 -4.46
N CYS A 127 -2.74 3.40 -4.87
CA CYS A 127 -3.80 4.35 -4.63
C CYS A 127 -4.42 4.74 -5.97
N TYR A 128 -5.74 4.94 -6.00
CA TYR A 128 -6.49 5.07 -7.24
C TYR A 128 -7.24 6.39 -7.27
N HIS A 129 -7.21 7.07 -8.41
CA HIS A 129 -7.86 8.35 -8.57
C HIS A 129 -8.67 8.39 -9.86
N PHE A 130 -9.82 9.03 -9.78
CA PHE A 130 -10.68 9.34 -10.91
C PHE A 130 -10.61 10.84 -11.21
N ASN A 131 -10.47 11.19 -12.48
CA ASN A 131 -10.50 12.57 -12.95
C ASN A 131 -11.51 12.72 -14.08
N GLU A 132 -12.60 13.42 -13.79
CA GLU A 132 -13.68 13.62 -14.76
C GLU A 132 -13.26 14.41 -15.99
N GLU A 133 -12.33 15.35 -15.87
CA GLU A 133 -11.84 16.16 -16.97
C GLU A 133 -11.06 15.37 -18.02
N LYS A 134 -10.52 14.21 -17.62
CA LYS A 134 -9.75 13.30 -18.48
C LYS A 134 -10.61 12.23 -19.14
N LYS A 135 -11.94 12.27 -18.98
CA LYS A 135 -12.83 11.33 -19.66
C LYS A 135 -12.69 11.43 -21.17
N ASN A 136 -12.42 10.29 -21.79
CA ASN A 136 -12.30 10.18 -23.23
C ASN A 136 -13.09 8.95 -23.72
N PRO A 137 -14.08 9.12 -24.62
CA PRO A 137 -14.86 7.99 -25.14
C PRO A 137 -14.02 6.94 -25.87
N GLU A 138 -12.91 7.34 -26.50
CA GLU A 138 -12.02 6.43 -27.21
C GLU A 138 -11.04 5.70 -26.28
N LYS A 139 -10.77 6.29 -25.10
CA LYS A 139 -9.85 5.75 -24.09
C LYS A 139 -10.53 5.75 -22.71
N VAL A 140 -11.35 4.76 -22.46
CA VAL A 140 -12.15 4.65 -21.24
C VAL A 140 -11.31 4.77 -19.96
N LEU A 141 -10.10 4.24 -19.94
CA LEU A 141 -9.21 4.28 -18.78
C LEU A 141 -8.45 5.61 -18.61
N ALA A 142 -8.55 6.56 -19.54
CA ALA A 142 -7.81 7.83 -19.44
C ALA A 142 -8.21 8.69 -18.23
N ALA A 143 -9.43 8.49 -17.72
CA ALA A 143 -9.93 9.18 -16.53
C ALA A 143 -9.43 8.59 -15.19
N TYR A 144 -8.76 7.45 -15.23
CA TYR A 144 -8.29 6.74 -14.04
C TYR A 144 -6.78 6.78 -13.97
N SER A 145 -6.24 6.99 -12.78
CA SER A 145 -4.81 6.84 -12.50
C SER A 145 -4.58 5.94 -11.29
N GLU A 146 -3.43 5.29 -11.31
CA GLU A 146 -2.97 4.39 -10.27
C GLU A 146 -1.54 4.77 -9.91
N ASP A 147 -1.30 5.06 -8.64
CA ASP A 147 -0.02 5.50 -8.12
C ASP A 147 0.42 4.57 -6.97
N TYR A 148 1.68 4.15 -6.99
CA TYR A 148 2.25 3.26 -5.97
C TYR A 148 2.83 4.07 -4.82
N HIS A 149 2.36 3.80 -3.60
CA HIS A 149 2.68 4.56 -2.40
C HIS A 149 3.34 3.70 -1.32
N LEU A 150 4.13 4.32 -0.46
CA LEU A 150 4.58 3.78 0.81
C LEU A 150 3.86 4.53 1.94
N GLY A 151 3.13 3.80 2.79
CA GLY A 151 2.55 4.30 4.03
C GLY A 151 3.38 3.90 5.23
N LEU A 152 3.50 4.79 6.21
CA LEU A 152 4.20 4.57 7.47
C LEU A 152 3.33 5.04 8.63
N TRP A 153 3.20 4.20 9.67
CA TRP A 153 2.44 4.52 10.88
C TRP A 153 3.26 4.18 12.10
N VAL A 154 3.27 5.07 13.09
CA VAL A 154 3.91 4.89 14.39
C VAL A 154 2.91 5.30 15.45
N THR A 155 2.65 4.44 16.43
CA THR A 155 1.68 4.70 17.51
C THR A 155 2.23 4.24 18.86
N GLY A 156 1.61 4.75 19.93
CA GLY A 156 1.90 4.35 21.29
C GLY A 156 3.23 4.84 21.83
N LYS A 157 3.95 3.98 22.52
CA LYS A 157 5.20 4.33 23.17
C LYS A 157 6.40 4.08 22.27
N ARG A 158 7.30 5.06 22.19
CA ARG A 158 8.60 4.91 21.58
C ARG A 158 9.55 4.08 22.46
N VAL A 159 9.52 4.37 23.77
CA VAL A 159 10.31 3.67 24.80
C VAL A 159 9.37 3.27 25.92
N THR A 160 9.38 1.98 26.24
CA THR A 160 8.64 1.45 27.39
C THR A 160 9.42 1.70 28.68
N ASN A 161 8.69 1.89 29.77
CA ASN A 161 9.29 2.11 31.09
C ASN A 161 10.28 1.00 31.45
N SER A 162 11.46 1.39 31.89
CA SER A 162 12.50 0.51 32.38
C SER A 162 13.22 1.18 33.56
N TRP A 163 14.12 0.43 34.20
CA TRP A 163 14.94 0.99 35.27
C TRP A 163 15.81 2.19 34.82
N ALA A 164 16.13 2.29 33.54
CA ALA A 164 17.00 3.32 32.96
C ALA A 164 16.23 4.48 32.36
N HIS A 165 14.97 4.27 31.91
CA HIS A 165 14.19 5.27 31.19
C HIS A 165 12.72 5.26 31.61
N PRO A 166 12.09 6.44 31.77
CA PRO A 166 10.63 6.55 31.86
C PRO A 166 9.97 6.23 30.50
N ASP A 167 8.65 6.02 30.52
CA ASP A 167 7.86 5.91 29.31
C ASP A 167 8.02 7.16 28.43
N GLU A 168 8.19 6.95 27.14
CA GLU A 168 8.26 8.02 26.15
C GLU A 168 7.31 7.72 24.97
N ASN A 169 6.42 8.62 24.67
CA ASN A 169 5.47 8.47 23.59
C ASN A 169 6.13 8.71 22.22
N SER A 170 5.62 8.03 21.20
CA SER A 170 5.98 8.28 19.81
C SER A 170 5.64 9.72 19.40
N SER A 171 6.41 10.29 18.50
CA SER A 171 6.25 11.65 18.05
C SER A 171 6.37 11.78 16.52
N VAL A 172 5.90 12.92 16.00
CA VAL A 172 6.09 13.27 14.59
C VAL A 172 7.57 13.32 14.21
N TYR A 173 8.44 13.72 15.14
CA TYR A 173 9.89 13.77 14.89
C TYR A 173 10.49 12.39 14.71
N GLU A 174 9.98 11.39 15.44
CA GLU A 174 10.38 10.00 15.25
C GLU A 174 9.98 9.50 13.86
N LEU A 175 8.74 9.71 13.45
CA LEU A 175 8.27 9.33 12.11
C LEU A 175 9.08 10.06 11.03
N LYS A 176 9.33 11.37 11.20
CA LYS A 176 10.18 12.15 10.30
C LYS A 176 11.57 11.53 10.15
N ALA A 177 12.20 11.12 11.26
CA ALA A 177 13.53 10.51 11.22
C ALA A 177 13.55 9.19 10.43
N TYR A 178 12.49 8.36 10.54
CA TYR A 178 12.38 7.16 9.71
C TYR A 178 12.22 7.48 8.23
N VAL A 179 11.42 8.49 7.89
CA VAL A 179 11.26 8.95 6.50
C VAL A 179 12.60 9.48 5.95
N GLU A 180 13.32 10.31 6.71
CA GLU A 180 14.63 10.82 6.32
C GLU A 180 15.64 9.70 6.11
N ASN A 181 15.62 8.67 6.97
CA ASN A 181 16.49 7.50 6.82
C ASN A 181 16.17 6.69 5.55
N VAL A 182 14.88 6.55 5.19
CA VAL A 182 14.49 5.91 3.92
C VAL A 182 15.03 6.71 2.74
N PHE A 183 14.88 8.04 2.72
CA PHE A 183 15.41 8.87 1.65
C PHE A 183 16.95 8.80 1.58
N ALA A 184 17.63 8.87 2.72
CA ALA A 184 19.08 8.73 2.78
C ALA A 184 19.55 7.38 2.22
N ARG A 185 18.81 6.30 2.52
CA ARG A 185 19.08 4.95 1.97
C ARG A 185 18.97 4.90 0.46
N LEU A 186 18.09 5.71 -0.11
CA LEU A 186 17.89 5.84 -1.55
C LEU A 186 18.85 6.83 -2.21
N GLY A 187 19.75 7.46 -1.43
CA GLY A 187 20.64 8.50 -1.92
C GLY A 187 19.98 9.85 -2.18
N LEU A 188 18.80 10.07 -1.60
CA LEU A 188 18.03 11.30 -1.73
C LEU A 188 18.12 12.11 -0.44
N HIS A 189 18.16 13.43 -0.57
CA HIS A 189 18.11 14.33 0.58
C HIS A 189 16.75 15.05 0.64
N MET A 190 16.11 15.09 1.82
CA MET A 190 14.82 15.74 2.02
C MET A 190 14.82 17.21 1.55
N HIS A 191 15.95 17.92 1.74
CA HIS A 191 16.10 19.31 1.30
C HIS A 191 15.90 19.46 -0.21
N ASP A 192 16.42 18.54 -0.99
CA ASP A 192 16.36 18.58 -2.46
C ASP A 192 14.92 18.32 -2.96
N LEU A 193 14.19 17.48 -2.22
CA LEU A 193 12.78 17.13 -2.54
C LEU A 193 11.83 18.29 -2.23
N VAL A 194 12.03 19.01 -1.15
CA VAL A 194 11.18 20.16 -0.78
C VAL A 194 11.32 21.29 -1.80
N VAL A 195 12.50 21.48 -2.36
CA VAL A 195 12.76 22.52 -3.37
C VAL A 195 12.25 22.11 -4.75
N GLY A 196 12.32 20.79 -5.08
CA GLY A 196 11.98 20.29 -6.43
C GLY A 196 10.51 19.91 -6.66
N MET A 197 9.77 19.51 -5.63
CA MET A 197 8.43 18.93 -5.78
C MET A 197 7.28 19.75 -5.20
N GLY A 198 7.52 20.90 -4.58
CA GLY A 198 6.45 21.70 -3.95
C GLY A 198 5.66 20.92 -2.89
N VAL A 199 6.28 19.95 -2.23
CA VAL A 199 5.66 19.15 -1.18
C VAL A 199 5.28 20.06 -0.03
N ARG A 200 3.98 20.26 0.18
CA ARG A 200 3.51 21.07 1.29
C ARG A 200 3.83 20.36 2.61
N PRO A 201 4.44 21.04 3.60
CA PRO A 201 4.70 20.47 4.93
C PRO A 201 3.45 19.95 5.65
N GLN A 202 2.27 20.34 5.19
CA GLN A 202 0.96 19.94 5.71
C GLN A 202 0.65 18.44 5.57
N THR A 203 1.26 17.73 4.63
CA THR A 203 1.03 16.29 4.45
C THR A 203 1.69 15.47 5.58
N LEU A 204 2.74 15.97 6.21
CA LEU A 204 3.36 15.37 7.40
C LEU A 204 2.59 15.68 8.69
N ALA A 205 1.78 16.74 8.71
CA ALA A 205 1.04 17.20 9.89
C ALA A 205 -0.30 16.49 10.13
N MET A 206 -0.79 15.69 9.17
CA MET A 206 -2.07 14.98 9.31
C MET A 206 -2.06 13.80 10.29
N LEU A 207 -0.91 13.47 10.89
CA LEU A 207 -0.78 12.38 11.85
C LEU A 207 -0.84 12.81 13.32
N GLN A 208 -1.16 14.10 13.59
CA GLN A 208 -1.41 14.61 14.93
C GLN A 208 -2.91 14.74 15.19
N THR A 209 -3.62 13.66 15.36
CA THR A 209 -4.84 13.67 16.17
C THR A 209 -4.52 13.01 17.50
N PRO A 210 -4.66 13.72 18.64
CA PRO A 210 -4.65 13.08 19.93
C PRO A 210 -5.83 12.11 20.00
N LEU A 211 -5.56 10.87 20.31
CA LEU A 211 -6.56 9.90 20.78
C LEU A 211 -6.87 10.16 22.27
N ASP A 212 -7.06 11.41 22.65
CA ASP A 212 -7.58 11.75 23.96
C ASP A 212 -9.01 12.26 23.81
N ASP A 213 -9.87 11.61 24.58
CA ASP A 213 -11.29 11.80 24.80
C ASP A 213 -12.24 10.95 23.91
N ARG A 214 -12.31 9.64 24.27
CA ARG A 214 -13.61 8.98 24.55
C ARG A 214 -13.42 7.67 25.30
#